data_9ac31993f7fc04af2d7409283e977814
#
_entry.id   9ac31993f7fc04af2d7409283e977814
#
_cell.length_a   1.000
_cell.length_b   1.000
_cell.length_c   1.000
_cell.angle_alpha   90.00
_cell.angle_beta   90.00
_cell.angle_gamma   90.00
#
_symmetry.space_group_name_H-M   'P 1'
#
loop_
_entity.id
_entity.type
_entity.pdbx_description
1 polymer ?
#
loop_
_entity_poly.entity_id
_entity_poly.type
_entity_poly.pdbx_seq_one_letter_code
_entity_poly.pdbx_strand_id
1 'polypeptide(L)'
;VGTRPRERGEIVLAAAIVMIVVQLVWKFDLVRRTYFRQDDFTFIARGLERELTWDYLMRVDYGHLMPGPFAVHWAMGRLGVYNDVLAHAITIGLQAAAGLALLWLLKLLFGARPAILVPLALYLLTPLTTSSLSWWAVVIETLPYQIALPMALGSQVLYARTGRFRHALATVAWAVLGMVFYVKAPFILVLAFLLTLGWLPRARRRPAWLLYLAVIAVYAAVFFRQLFTSVQLTNDTVRPALPDPAVAASFAWRLLSGSFVPAALGGPWRWHPITEDYALAATPPPLMWAALGVAAVAVAVSLAYRRRAWLAWLTLLAYFVLADVVPVMIGRVVQLGPDLGGMELRYVSSSAVVLAVVVGLAFIPVQGEERPWLRPPATPPLLRHAWIPLAAVVAAGSVWSVAAYTRLPLGEHVKSYVETGRLALQRAPARAVILDAHVPNRVVEPQFFYDYARVSKVLGPLAPERPGDPVRWARRLTGTLTNPLAFDTEGRLRPVEIQGLTIPQRGGCTPVSGRGVRFPLPLPMPHREWTVQIGYLNPAATRLAVELGGGLELVPAGKDFGWTFATVTGSGAEVTLRTVDGRTACVGEIKVGVPRPAEHGTPTPLQPVATTRH
;
A
#
# COMPACT_ATOMS: atom_id res chain seq x y z
N VAL A 1 -7.62 48.04 -24.15
CA VAL A 1 -6.94 47.22 -25.17
C VAL A 1 -7.36 45.79 -24.92
N GLY A 2 -8.38 45.26 -25.65
CA GLY A 2 -8.85 43.91 -25.49
C GLY A 2 -7.91 42.93 -26.21
N THR A 3 -7.27 42.02 -25.48
CA THR A 3 -6.48 40.90 -26.05
C THR A 3 -7.38 40.07 -26.96
N ARG A 4 -6.83 39.63 -28.13
CA ARG A 4 -7.55 38.79 -29.09
C ARG A 4 -7.98 37.46 -28.44
N PRO A 5 -9.13 36.86 -28.83
CA PRO A 5 -9.64 35.63 -28.21
C PRO A 5 -8.61 34.48 -28.19
N ARG A 6 -7.73 34.39 -29.18
CA ARG A 6 -6.64 33.41 -29.29
C ARG A 6 -5.57 33.66 -28.23
N GLU A 7 -5.14 34.90 -28.02
CA GLU A 7 -4.15 35.28 -27.00
C GLU A 7 -4.65 35.00 -25.58
N ARG A 8 -5.95 35.24 -25.32
CA ARG A 8 -6.57 34.87 -24.02
C ARG A 8 -6.55 33.37 -23.76
N GLY A 9 -6.78 32.56 -24.79
CA GLY A 9 -6.71 31.10 -24.68
C GLY A 9 -5.29 30.59 -24.36
N GLU A 10 -4.29 31.20 -24.99
CA GLU A 10 -2.87 30.88 -24.76
C GLU A 10 -2.45 31.23 -23.33
N ILE A 11 -2.86 32.41 -22.82
CA ILE A 11 -2.61 32.83 -21.43
C ILE A 11 -3.24 31.85 -20.43
N VAL A 12 -4.48 31.38 -20.66
CA VAL A 12 -5.14 30.40 -19.78
C VAL A 12 -4.38 29.08 -19.76
N LEU A 13 -3.93 28.59 -20.92
CA LEU A 13 -3.15 27.37 -20.97
C LEU A 13 -1.78 27.52 -20.31
N ALA A 14 -1.10 28.65 -20.50
CA ALA A 14 0.16 28.94 -19.79
C ALA A 14 -0.06 28.95 -18.27
N ALA A 15 -1.11 29.61 -17.78
CA ALA A 15 -1.46 29.61 -16.37
C ALA A 15 -1.74 28.20 -15.84
N ALA A 16 -2.46 27.36 -16.60
CA ALA A 16 -2.72 25.97 -16.25
C ALA A 16 -1.43 25.14 -16.13
N ILE A 17 -0.49 25.31 -17.07
CA ILE A 17 0.82 24.64 -17.02
C ILE A 17 1.61 25.10 -15.79
N VAL A 18 1.65 26.40 -15.52
CA VAL A 18 2.32 26.93 -14.31
C VAL A 18 1.70 26.31 -13.05
N MET A 19 0.36 26.22 -12.96
CA MET A 19 -0.30 25.57 -11.83
C MET A 19 0.10 24.09 -11.67
N ILE A 20 0.22 23.34 -12.78
CA ILE A 20 0.69 21.95 -12.75
C ILE A 20 2.13 21.87 -12.24
N VAL A 21 3.03 22.71 -12.75
CA VAL A 21 4.44 22.76 -12.32
C VAL A 21 4.56 23.09 -10.83
N VAL A 22 3.86 24.13 -10.38
CA VAL A 22 3.85 24.54 -8.95
C VAL A 22 3.35 23.38 -8.08
N GLN A 23 2.28 22.70 -8.49
CA GLN A 23 1.75 21.54 -7.77
C GLN A 23 2.77 20.38 -7.72
N LEU A 24 3.47 20.09 -8.83
CA LEU A 24 4.49 19.04 -8.87
C LEU A 24 5.64 19.35 -7.90
N VAL A 25 6.13 20.59 -7.87
CA VAL A 25 7.16 21.03 -6.93
C VAL A 25 6.67 20.87 -5.48
N TRP A 26 5.45 21.30 -5.20
CA TRP A 26 4.86 21.18 -3.88
C TRP A 26 4.66 19.71 -3.46
N LYS A 27 4.09 18.87 -4.33
CA LYS A 27 3.87 17.44 -4.02
C LYS A 27 5.19 16.65 -3.99
N PHE A 28 6.22 17.11 -4.69
CA PHE A 28 7.55 16.49 -4.61
C PHE A 28 8.11 16.53 -3.18
N ASP A 29 7.84 17.58 -2.39
CA ASP A 29 8.25 17.62 -0.99
C ASP A 29 7.60 16.51 -0.14
N LEU A 30 6.35 16.15 -0.42
CA LEU A 30 5.70 14.99 0.18
C LEU A 30 6.35 13.68 -0.31
N VAL A 31 6.44 13.50 -1.64
CA VAL A 31 6.85 12.24 -2.27
C VAL A 31 8.29 11.88 -1.91
N ARG A 32 9.25 12.82 -1.91
CA ARG A 32 10.66 12.58 -1.59
C ARG A 32 10.91 12.11 -0.14
N ARG A 33 9.92 12.27 0.76
CA ARG A 33 9.99 11.82 2.16
C ARG A 33 9.42 10.42 2.35
N THR A 34 8.75 9.86 1.34
CA THR A 34 8.12 8.55 1.43
C THR A 34 9.13 7.43 1.16
N TYR A 35 8.83 6.25 1.67
CA TYR A 35 9.57 5.04 1.38
C TYR A 35 8.59 3.88 1.17
N PHE A 36 9.09 2.75 0.69
CA PHE A 36 8.32 1.51 0.57
C PHE A 36 7.75 1.07 1.91
N ARG A 37 6.58 0.43 1.87
CA ARG A 37 5.88 -0.04 3.07
C ARG A 37 5.01 -1.25 2.77
N GLN A 38 4.76 -2.05 3.78
CA GLN A 38 3.75 -3.11 3.79
C GLN A 38 3.76 -3.99 2.51
N ASP A 39 2.71 -3.88 1.70
CA ASP A 39 2.53 -4.62 0.46
C ASP A 39 3.60 -4.33 -0.63
N ASP A 40 4.23 -3.15 -0.61
CA ASP A 40 5.35 -2.84 -1.50
C ASP A 40 6.47 -3.89 -1.39
N PHE A 41 6.86 -4.23 -0.15
CA PHE A 41 7.86 -5.26 0.11
C PHE A 41 7.41 -6.63 -0.38
N THR A 42 6.14 -6.97 -0.11
CA THR A 42 5.54 -8.24 -0.53
C THR A 42 5.53 -8.39 -2.05
N PHE A 43 5.12 -7.32 -2.76
CA PHE A 43 5.02 -7.36 -4.22
C PHE A 43 6.40 -7.40 -4.88
N ILE A 44 7.37 -6.65 -4.35
CA ILE A 44 8.76 -6.69 -4.85
C ILE A 44 9.40 -8.05 -4.57
N ALA A 45 9.29 -8.59 -3.36
CA ALA A 45 9.83 -9.91 -3.02
C ALA A 45 9.22 -11.01 -3.91
N ARG A 46 7.91 -11.00 -4.10
CA ARG A 46 7.21 -11.91 -5.00
C ARG A 46 7.65 -11.75 -6.46
N GLY A 47 7.85 -10.51 -6.91
CA GLY A 47 8.37 -10.21 -8.24
C GLY A 47 9.77 -10.76 -8.48
N LEU A 48 10.62 -10.80 -7.44
CA LEU A 48 11.96 -11.39 -7.52
C LEU A 48 11.94 -12.93 -7.53
N GLU A 49 10.99 -13.54 -6.81
CA GLU A 49 10.84 -15.00 -6.71
C GLU A 49 10.17 -15.65 -7.92
N ARG A 50 9.47 -14.88 -8.72
CA ARG A 50 8.64 -15.41 -9.81
C ARG A 50 9.09 -14.84 -11.16
N GLU A 51 8.91 -15.66 -12.19
CA GLU A 51 9.00 -15.20 -13.57
C GLU A 51 7.76 -14.39 -13.95
N LEU A 52 7.87 -13.54 -14.98
CA LEU A 52 6.78 -12.74 -15.51
C LEU A 52 5.85 -13.62 -16.35
N THR A 53 5.07 -14.45 -15.69
CA THR A 53 4.11 -15.37 -16.31
C THR A 53 2.71 -14.79 -16.29
N TRP A 54 1.81 -15.36 -17.10
CA TRP A 54 0.39 -15.00 -17.10
C TRP A 54 -0.24 -15.23 -15.71
N ASP A 55 0.05 -16.34 -15.05
CA ASP A 55 -0.47 -16.68 -13.71
C ASP A 55 0.01 -15.70 -12.64
N TYR A 56 1.27 -15.22 -12.76
CA TYR A 56 1.78 -14.18 -11.88
C TYR A 56 1.03 -12.86 -12.06
N LEU A 57 0.77 -12.44 -13.31
CA LEU A 57 0.12 -11.16 -13.62
C LEU A 57 -1.38 -11.17 -13.31
N MET A 58 -2.08 -12.26 -13.63
CA MET A 58 -3.54 -12.33 -13.57
C MET A 58 -4.09 -12.80 -12.24
N ARG A 59 -3.27 -12.87 -11.23
CA ARG A 59 -3.71 -13.19 -9.86
C ARG A 59 -4.57 -12.07 -9.27
N VAL A 60 -5.46 -12.44 -8.36
CA VAL A 60 -6.19 -11.48 -7.52
C VAL A 60 -5.52 -11.41 -6.15
N ASP A 61 -5.17 -10.22 -5.71
CA ASP A 61 -4.64 -9.94 -4.38
C ASP A 61 -5.56 -8.95 -3.67
N TYR A 62 -5.98 -9.27 -2.45
CA TYR A 62 -6.89 -8.42 -1.66
C TYR A 62 -8.14 -7.95 -2.42
N GLY A 63 -8.66 -8.77 -3.34
CA GLY A 63 -9.79 -8.42 -4.19
C GLY A 63 -9.46 -7.53 -5.40
N HIS A 64 -8.17 -7.26 -5.67
CA HIS A 64 -7.72 -6.47 -6.81
C HIS A 64 -7.14 -7.35 -7.91
N LEU A 65 -7.66 -7.24 -9.13
CA LEU A 65 -7.02 -7.73 -10.35
C LEU A 65 -6.21 -6.57 -10.92
N MET A 66 -4.88 -6.64 -10.82
CA MET A 66 -3.99 -5.52 -11.12
C MET A 66 -2.68 -5.97 -11.80
N PRO A 67 -2.74 -6.53 -13.02
CA PRO A 67 -1.56 -7.03 -13.71
C PRO A 67 -0.50 -5.96 -13.97
N GLY A 68 -0.87 -4.71 -14.19
CA GLY A 68 0.05 -3.58 -14.39
C GLY A 68 0.92 -3.31 -13.15
N PRO A 69 0.36 -3.08 -11.97
CA PRO A 69 1.11 -2.98 -10.72
C PRO A 69 2.05 -4.16 -10.48
N PHE A 70 1.62 -5.42 -10.72
CA PHE A 70 2.51 -6.57 -10.57
C PHE A 70 3.69 -6.54 -11.55
N ALA A 71 3.45 -6.15 -12.81
CA ALA A 71 4.51 -5.99 -13.79
C ALA A 71 5.51 -4.89 -13.38
N VAL A 72 5.01 -3.77 -12.84
CA VAL A 72 5.86 -2.67 -12.34
C VAL A 72 6.70 -3.12 -11.15
N HIS A 73 6.12 -3.82 -10.16
CA HIS A 73 6.89 -4.34 -9.01
C HIS A 73 7.92 -5.39 -9.44
N TRP A 74 7.57 -6.24 -10.40
CA TRP A 74 8.50 -7.21 -11.00
C TRP A 74 9.71 -6.51 -11.64
N ALA A 75 9.46 -5.44 -12.40
CA ALA A 75 10.51 -4.64 -13.02
C ALA A 75 11.34 -3.87 -11.98
N MET A 76 10.69 -3.26 -10.98
CA MET A 76 11.36 -2.52 -9.90
C MET A 76 12.34 -3.40 -9.12
N GLY A 77 11.97 -4.65 -8.81
CA GLY A 77 12.88 -5.59 -8.14
C GLY A 77 14.18 -5.83 -8.93
N ARG A 78 14.12 -5.77 -10.27
CA ARG A 78 15.28 -5.99 -11.16
C ARG A 78 16.06 -4.75 -11.53
N LEU A 79 15.40 -3.59 -11.53
CA LEU A 79 16.06 -2.31 -11.79
C LEU A 79 16.79 -1.75 -10.56
N GLY A 80 16.55 -2.31 -9.41
CA GLY A 80 17.16 -1.95 -8.14
C GLY A 80 16.20 -2.17 -6.98
N VAL A 81 16.54 -3.12 -6.12
CA VAL A 81 15.71 -3.47 -4.97
C VAL A 81 15.53 -2.25 -4.06
N TYR A 82 14.27 -1.86 -3.88
CA TYR A 82 13.87 -0.69 -3.07
C TYR A 82 14.49 0.64 -3.54
N ASN A 83 14.57 0.84 -4.86
CA ASN A 83 15.02 2.11 -5.45
C ASN A 83 13.94 3.19 -5.31
N ASP A 84 13.97 3.92 -4.20
CA ASP A 84 13.02 4.99 -3.88
C ASP A 84 13.15 6.19 -4.83
N VAL A 85 14.35 6.50 -5.32
CA VAL A 85 14.56 7.59 -6.29
C VAL A 85 13.81 7.33 -7.58
N LEU A 86 13.87 6.09 -8.09
CA LEU A 86 13.12 5.69 -9.29
C LEU A 86 11.61 5.73 -9.04
N ALA A 87 11.15 5.23 -7.86
CA ALA A 87 9.75 5.27 -7.48
C ALA A 87 9.22 6.72 -7.39
N HIS A 88 9.99 7.64 -6.80
CA HIS A 88 9.65 9.06 -6.73
C HIS A 88 9.58 9.71 -8.13
N ALA A 89 10.55 9.42 -9.00
CA ALA A 89 10.56 9.95 -10.37
C ALA A 89 9.32 9.47 -11.17
N ILE A 90 8.97 8.18 -11.07
CA ILE A 90 7.77 7.62 -11.69
C ILE A 90 6.52 8.30 -11.12
N THR A 91 6.42 8.46 -9.79
CA THR A 91 5.28 9.11 -9.14
C THR A 91 5.05 10.52 -9.67
N ILE A 92 6.09 11.34 -9.73
CA ILE A 92 6.00 12.72 -10.21
C ILE A 92 5.69 12.76 -11.71
N GLY A 93 6.28 11.86 -12.51
CA GLY A 93 5.97 11.73 -13.93
C GLY A 93 4.50 11.37 -14.18
N LEU A 94 3.97 10.39 -13.46
CA LEU A 94 2.57 9.99 -13.55
C LEU A 94 1.62 11.11 -13.07
N GLN A 95 1.98 11.83 -12.00
CA GLN A 95 1.20 12.97 -11.50
C GLN A 95 1.15 14.12 -12.53
N ALA A 96 2.27 14.39 -13.20
CA ALA A 96 2.33 15.37 -14.29
C ALA A 96 1.41 14.95 -15.45
N ALA A 97 1.51 13.68 -15.87
CA ALA A 97 0.66 13.13 -16.93
C ALA A 97 -0.83 13.20 -16.57
N ALA A 98 -1.21 12.92 -15.33
CA ALA A 98 -2.60 13.01 -14.87
C ALA A 98 -3.11 14.46 -14.90
N GLY A 99 -2.31 15.44 -14.45
CA GLY A 99 -2.65 16.87 -14.54
C GLY A 99 -2.84 17.34 -15.99
N LEU A 100 -1.94 16.94 -16.89
CA LEU A 100 -2.02 17.27 -18.32
C LEU A 100 -3.21 16.59 -19.00
N ALA A 101 -3.49 15.33 -18.68
CA ALA A 101 -4.64 14.60 -19.22
C ALA A 101 -5.97 15.26 -18.79
N LEU A 102 -6.07 15.68 -17.52
CA LEU A 102 -7.24 16.43 -17.05
C LEU A 102 -7.36 17.80 -17.74
N LEU A 103 -6.27 18.56 -17.85
CA LEU A 103 -6.25 19.84 -18.56
C LEU A 103 -6.74 19.68 -20.02
N TRP A 104 -6.27 18.64 -20.71
CA TRP A 104 -6.69 18.31 -22.06
C TRP A 104 -8.20 18.04 -22.13
N LEU A 105 -8.75 17.23 -21.23
CA LEU A 105 -10.19 16.97 -21.15
C LEU A 105 -10.99 18.23 -20.86
N LEU A 106 -10.57 19.05 -19.89
CA LEU A 106 -11.24 20.30 -19.54
C LEU A 106 -11.26 21.30 -20.71
N LYS A 107 -10.12 21.43 -21.42
CA LYS A 107 -10.04 22.22 -22.65
C LYS A 107 -10.98 21.68 -23.72
N LEU A 108 -11.06 20.38 -23.88
CA LEU A 108 -11.92 19.75 -24.88
C LEU A 108 -13.41 19.95 -24.55
N LEU A 109 -13.80 19.82 -23.28
CA LEU A 109 -15.19 20.00 -22.85
C LEU A 109 -15.62 21.48 -22.89
N PHE A 110 -14.79 22.36 -22.36
CA PHE A 110 -15.19 23.74 -22.02
C PHE A 110 -14.51 24.81 -22.85
N GLY A 111 -13.47 24.48 -23.63
CA GLY A 111 -12.61 25.44 -24.33
C GLY A 111 -11.55 26.05 -23.39
N ALA A 112 -10.57 26.77 -24.01
CA ALA A 112 -9.51 27.45 -23.28
C ALA A 112 -10.04 28.79 -22.68
N ARG A 113 -10.85 28.70 -21.62
CA ARG A 113 -11.40 29.85 -20.89
C ARG A 113 -10.96 29.82 -19.43
N PRO A 114 -10.86 30.99 -18.72
CA PRO A 114 -10.35 31.04 -17.33
C PRO A 114 -11.10 30.12 -16.37
N ALA A 115 -12.38 29.86 -16.60
CA ALA A 115 -13.20 29.02 -15.75
C ALA A 115 -12.66 27.56 -15.61
N ILE A 116 -11.88 27.03 -16.58
CA ILE A 116 -11.31 25.66 -16.47
C ILE A 116 -10.21 25.58 -15.42
N LEU A 117 -9.62 26.70 -15.02
CA LEU A 117 -8.59 26.73 -13.98
C LEU A 117 -9.16 26.33 -12.61
N VAL A 118 -10.46 26.53 -12.36
CA VAL A 118 -11.10 26.16 -11.08
C VAL A 118 -11.16 24.64 -10.88
N PRO A 119 -11.76 23.84 -11.77
CA PRO A 119 -11.74 22.39 -11.63
C PRO A 119 -10.31 21.80 -11.72
N LEU A 120 -9.41 22.41 -12.50
CA LEU A 120 -8.01 22.03 -12.51
C LEU A 120 -7.35 22.26 -11.15
N ALA A 121 -7.51 23.47 -10.56
CA ALA A 121 -7.01 23.80 -9.23
C ALA A 121 -7.55 22.85 -8.15
N LEU A 122 -8.84 22.53 -8.23
CA LEU A 122 -9.48 21.59 -7.31
C LEU A 122 -8.76 20.23 -7.33
N TYR A 123 -8.46 19.68 -8.51
CA TYR A 123 -7.70 18.45 -8.65
C TYR A 123 -6.25 18.57 -8.15
N LEU A 124 -5.56 19.63 -8.55
CA LEU A 124 -4.13 19.82 -8.24
C LEU A 124 -3.87 20.06 -6.74
N LEU A 125 -4.78 20.78 -6.06
CA LEU A 125 -4.60 21.19 -4.68
C LEU A 125 -5.25 20.23 -3.67
N THR A 126 -6.22 19.40 -4.10
CA THR A 126 -6.97 18.55 -3.16
C THR A 126 -6.08 17.64 -2.32
N PRO A 127 -6.31 17.54 -1.00
CA PRO A 127 -5.69 16.52 -0.15
C PRO A 127 -6.22 15.10 -0.34
N LEU A 128 -7.28 14.88 -1.13
CA LEU A 128 -7.81 13.54 -1.45
C LEU A 128 -6.74 12.55 -1.95
N THR A 129 -5.69 13.06 -2.59
CA THR A 129 -4.60 12.24 -3.12
C THR A 129 -3.41 12.08 -2.16
N THR A 130 -3.42 12.73 -0.98
CA THR A 130 -2.24 12.82 -0.11
C THR A 130 -1.80 11.46 0.41
N SER A 131 -2.70 10.67 1.01
CA SER A 131 -2.39 9.34 1.52
C SER A 131 -2.01 8.36 0.40
N SER A 132 -2.64 8.48 -0.79
CA SER A 132 -2.29 7.66 -1.96
C SER A 132 -0.89 7.97 -2.49
N LEU A 133 -0.48 9.24 -2.54
CA LEU A 133 0.86 9.65 -2.98
C LEU A 133 1.97 9.25 -2.01
N SER A 134 1.62 8.93 -0.75
CA SER A 134 2.58 8.46 0.25
C SER A 134 2.77 6.94 0.28
N TRP A 135 2.20 6.19 -0.66
CA TRP A 135 2.23 4.73 -0.69
C TRP A 135 2.44 4.22 -2.12
N TRP A 136 3.59 3.63 -2.39
CA TRP A 136 4.01 3.26 -3.74
C TRP A 136 3.03 2.32 -4.46
N ALA A 137 2.57 1.23 -3.82
CA ALA A 137 1.61 0.31 -4.44
C ALA A 137 0.31 1.03 -4.83
N VAL A 138 -0.16 1.95 -4.00
CA VAL A 138 -1.37 2.75 -4.29
C VAL A 138 -1.13 3.77 -5.40
N VAL A 139 0.07 4.37 -5.47
CA VAL A 139 0.47 5.28 -6.56
C VAL A 139 0.35 4.61 -7.91
N ILE A 140 0.95 3.41 -8.06
CA ILE A 140 0.97 2.72 -9.35
C ILE A 140 -0.37 2.09 -9.75
N GLU A 141 -1.34 2.02 -8.83
CA GLU A 141 -2.73 1.71 -9.16
C GLU A 141 -3.50 2.97 -9.59
N THR A 142 -3.42 4.02 -8.78
CA THR A 142 -4.35 5.16 -8.86
C THR A 142 -3.95 6.20 -9.90
N LEU A 143 -2.65 6.52 -10.06
CA LEU A 143 -2.23 7.54 -11.04
C LEU A 143 -2.40 7.11 -12.50
N PRO A 144 -2.09 5.87 -12.92
CA PRO A 144 -2.43 5.41 -14.28
C PRO A 144 -3.94 5.48 -14.56
N TYR A 145 -4.78 5.18 -13.57
CA TYR A 145 -6.23 5.35 -13.68
C TYR A 145 -6.61 6.83 -13.84
N GLN A 146 -6.00 7.73 -13.05
CA GLN A 146 -6.23 9.18 -13.14
C GLN A 146 -5.76 9.79 -14.48
N ILE A 147 -4.89 9.12 -15.21
CA ILE A 147 -4.54 9.44 -16.60
C ILE A 147 -5.58 8.84 -17.56
N ALA A 148 -5.88 7.56 -17.40
CA ALA A 148 -6.75 6.82 -18.32
C ALA A 148 -8.18 7.39 -18.35
N LEU A 149 -8.72 7.80 -17.21
CA LEU A 149 -10.07 8.34 -17.10
C LEU A 149 -10.28 9.61 -17.97
N PRO A 150 -9.53 10.71 -17.80
CA PRO A 150 -9.72 11.90 -18.64
C PRO A 150 -9.37 11.65 -20.11
N MET A 151 -8.40 10.79 -20.41
CA MET A 151 -8.06 10.44 -21.80
C MET A 151 -9.18 9.64 -22.48
N ALA A 152 -9.81 8.70 -21.78
CA ALA A 152 -10.96 7.97 -22.28
C ALA A 152 -12.18 8.89 -22.48
N LEU A 153 -12.51 9.72 -21.49
CA LEU A 153 -13.62 10.67 -21.60
C LEU A 153 -13.41 11.68 -22.73
N GLY A 154 -12.18 12.18 -22.91
CA GLY A 154 -11.86 13.06 -24.02
C GLY A 154 -11.93 12.37 -25.38
N SER A 155 -11.50 11.12 -25.47
CA SER A 155 -11.67 10.30 -26.67
C SER A 155 -13.15 10.09 -27.00
N GLN A 156 -14.01 9.88 -25.99
CA GLN A 156 -15.45 9.80 -26.15
C GLN A 156 -16.05 11.12 -26.64
N VAL A 157 -15.59 12.28 -26.13
CA VAL A 157 -16.00 13.59 -26.62
C VAL A 157 -15.64 13.76 -28.10
N LEU A 158 -14.44 13.38 -28.51
CA LEU A 158 -14.01 13.41 -29.91
C LEU A 158 -14.84 12.46 -30.78
N TYR A 159 -15.17 11.27 -30.28
CA TYR A 159 -16.08 10.35 -30.97
C TYR A 159 -17.47 10.97 -31.18
N ALA A 160 -18.01 11.57 -30.13
CA ALA A 160 -19.31 12.24 -30.20
C ALA A 160 -19.34 13.38 -31.23
N ARG A 161 -18.27 14.17 -31.32
CA ARG A 161 -18.16 15.32 -32.23
C ARG A 161 -17.85 14.95 -33.67
N THR A 162 -16.98 13.96 -33.88
CA THR A 162 -16.46 13.64 -35.22
C THR A 162 -17.12 12.42 -35.85
N GLY A 163 -17.70 11.53 -35.05
CA GLY A 163 -18.25 10.25 -35.49
C GLY A 163 -17.23 9.23 -35.96
N ARG A 164 -15.92 9.52 -35.84
CA ARG A 164 -14.86 8.62 -36.31
C ARG A 164 -14.64 7.51 -35.29
N PHE A 165 -14.85 6.24 -35.70
CA PHE A 165 -14.81 5.07 -34.83
C PHE A 165 -13.45 4.87 -34.13
N ARG A 166 -12.36 5.35 -34.73
CA ARG A 166 -11.03 5.34 -34.08
C ARG A 166 -11.02 5.98 -32.68
N HIS A 167 -11.88 6.97 -32.45
CA HIS A 167 -11.98 7.61 -31.12
C HIS A 167 -12.75 6.74 -30.13
N ALA A 168 -13.71 5.93 -30.57
CA ALA A 168 -14.34 4.90 -29.75
C ALA A 168 -13.32 3.82 -29.35
N LEU A 169 -12.47 3.37 -30.29
CA LEU A 169 -11.37 2.46 -29.99
C LEU A 169 -10.37 3.08 -29.00
N ALA A 170 -10.04 4.37 -29.15
CA ALA A 170 -9.18 5.08 -28.20
C ALA A 170 -9.81 5.15 -26.79
N THR A 171 -11.14 5.35 -26.70
CA THR A 171 -11.87 5.27 -25.41
C THR A 171 -11.68 3.90 -24.75
N VAL A 172 -11.83 2.82 -25.53
CA VAL A 172 -11.61 1.46 -25.03
C VAL A 172 -10.15 1.24 -24.64
N ALA A 173 -9.20 1.66 -25.48
CA ALA A 173 -7.77 1.46 -25.19
C ALA A 173 -7.37 2.12 -23.86
N TRP A 174 -7.82 3.35 -23.59
CA TRP A 174 -7.58 4.02 -22.33
C TRP A 174 -8.32 3.35 -21.16
N ALA A 175 -9.57 2.90 -21.37
CA ALA A 175 -10.30 2.19 -20.32
C ALA A 175 -9.64 0.85 -19.98
N VAL A 176 -9.17 0.09 -20.97
CA VAL A 176 -8.43 -1.16 -20.77
C VAL A 176 -7.09 -0.90 -20.08
N LEU A 177 -6.36 0.16 -20.46
CA LEU A 177 -5.16 0.57 -19.73
C LEU A 177 -5.50 0.83 -18.25
N GLY A 178 -6.57 1.56 -17.97
CA GLY A 178 -7.04 1.74 -16.60
C GLY A 178 -7.36 0.41 -15.90
N MET A 179 -8.02 -0.53 -16.57
CA MET A 179 -8.38 -1.86 -16.03
C MET A 179 -7.14 -2.73 -15.72
N VAL A 180 -6.07 -2.56 -16.47
CA VAL A 180 -4.78 -3.22 -16.20
C VAL A 180 -4.17 -2.74 -14.89
N PHE A 181 -4.42 -1.50 -14.49
CA PHE A 181 -3.83 -0.92 -13.28
C PHE A 181 -4.77 -0.87 -12.08
N TYR A 182 -6.08 -0.68 -12.27
CA TYR A 182 -6.98 -0.41 -11.17
C TYR A 182 -8.36 -1.03 -11.33
N VAL A 183 -8.80 -1.74 -10.30
CA VAL A 183 -10.08 -2.48 -10.28
C VAL A 183 -11.31 -1.60 -10.52
N LYS A 184 -11.26 -0.30 -10.23
CA LYS A 184 -12.37 0.64 -10.47
C LYS A 184 -12.48 1.13 -11.93
N ALA A 185 -11.56 0.76 -12.80
CA ALA A 185 -11.50 1.30 -14.16
C ALA A 185 -12.69 0.96 -15.09
N PRO A 186 -13.46 -0.13 -14.90
CA PRO A 186 -14.71 -0.32 -15.66
C PRO A 186 -15.68 0.86 -15.57
N PHE A 187 -15.66 1.60 -14.44
CA PHE A 187 -16.48 2.81 -14.26
C PHE A 187 -16.12 3.95 -15.23
N ILE A 188 -14.94 3.93 -15.87
CA ILE A 188 -14.58 4.87 -16.95
C ILE A 188 -15.61 4.81 -18.07
N LEU A 189 -16.01 3.60 -18.50
CA LEU A 189 -16.99 3.42 -19.56
C LEU A 189 -18.41 3.80 -19.13
N VAL A 190 -18.74 3.60 -17.84
CA VAL A 190 -20.00 4.11 -17.25
C VAL A 190 -20.01 5.63 -17.24
N LEU A 191 -18.92 6.28 -16.84
CA LEU A 191 -18.80 7.74 -16.88
C LEU A 191 -18.84 8.28 -18.30
N ALA A 192 -18.24 7.59 -19.29
CA ALA A 192 -18.34 7.93 -20.70
C ALA A 192 -19.80 7.87 -21.20
N PHE A 193 -20.57 6.87 -20.74
CA PHE A 193 -22.00 6.76 -21.01
C PHE A 193 -22.79 7.93 -20.41
N LEU A 194 -22.61 8.21 -19.12
CA LEU A 194 -23.32 9.31 -18.43
C LEU A 194 -22.97 10.68 -19.02
N LEU A 195 -21.69 10.92 -19.35
CA LEU A 195 -21.26 12.14 -20.05
C LEU A 195 -21.95 12.27 -21.41
N THR A 196 -22.03 11.18 -22.17
CA THR A 196 -22.68 11.19 -23.49
C THR A 196 -24.18 11.45 -23.35
N LEU A 197 -24.84 10.77 -22.44
CA LEU A 197 -26.28 10.91 -22.19
C LEU A 197 -26.64 12.35 -21.78
N GLY A 198 -25.81 12.94 -20.90
CA GLY A 198 -26.05 14.25 -20.33
C GLY A 198 -25.70 15.42 -21.26
N TRP A 199 -24.58 15.36 -21.97
CA TRP A 199 -24.01 16.53 -22.65
C TRP A 199 -23.65 16.33 -24.12
N LEU A 200 -23.66 15.07 -24.64
CA LEU A 200 -23.21 14.74 -25.99
C LEU A 200 -24.28 13.96 -26.78
N PRO A 201 -25.51 14.49 -26.97
CA PRO A 201 -26.68 13.71 -27.43
C PRO A 201 -26.54 13.13 -28.85
N ARG A 202 -25.61 13.65 -29.68
CA ARG A 202 -25.42 13.20 -31.07
C ARG A 202 -24.62 11.90 -31.22
N ALA A 203 -24.04 11.39 -30.11
CA ALA A 203 -23.18 10.19 -30.13
C ALA A 203 -23.92 8.86 -29.94
N ARG A 204 -25.21 8.79 -30.23
CA ARG A 204 -26.03 7.55 -30.09
C ARG A 204 -25.72 6.51 -31.15
N ARG A 205 -24.47 6.09 -31.29
CA ARG A 205 -24.06 5.07 -32.26
C ARG A 205 -23.94 3.72 -31.59
N ARG A 206 -24.90 2.82 -31.84
CA ARG A 206 -24.99 1.47 -31.26
C ARG A 206 -23.68 0.67 -31.27
N PRO A 207 -22.82 0.67 -32.33
CA PRO A 207 -21.61 -0.16 -32.35
C PRO A 207 -20.61 0.15 -31.24
N ALA A 208 -20.41 1.43 -30.88
CA ALA A 208 -19.50 1.80 -29.80
C ALA A 208 -20.00 1.33 -28.43
N TRP A 209 -21.31 1.42 -28.19
CA TRP A 209 -21.89 0.95 -26.92
C TRP A 209 -21.85 -0.55 -26.76
N LEU A 210 -22.07 -1.31 -27.84
CA LEU A 210 -21.90 -2.76 -27.85
C LEU A 210 -20.46 -3.14 -27.53
N LEU A 211 -19.48 -2.42 -28.13
CA LEU A 211 -18.07 -2.62 -27.83
C LEU A 211 -17.75 -2.32 -26.35
N TYR A 212 -18.27 -1.23 -25.78
CA TYR A 212 -18.02 -0.88 -24.37
C TYR A 212 -18.64 -1.91 -23.43
N LEU A 213 -19.86 -2.37 -23.71
CA LEU A 213 -20.49 -3.43 -22.94
C LEU A 213 -19.72 -4.75 -23.03
N ALA A 214 -19.24 -5.12 -24.23
CA ALA A 214 -18.41 -6.30 -24.42
C ALA A 214 -17.12 -6.23 -23.60
N VAL A 215 -16.44 -5.08 -23.57
CA VAL A 215 -15.22 -4.86 -22.77
C VAL A 215 -15.50 -5.00 -21.28
N ILE A 216 -16.60 -4.41 -20.78
CA ILE A 216 -17.01 -4.55 -19.37
C ILE A 216 -17.32 -6.02 -19.06
N ALA A 217 -18.07 -6.71 -19.93
CA ALA A 217 -18.44 -8.11 -19.75
C ALA A 217 -17.22 -9.04 -19.73
N VAL A 218 -16.27 -8.84 -20.65
CA VAL A 218 -15.02 -9.60 -20.68
C VAL A 218 -14.18 -9.34 -19.41
N TYR A 219 -14.04 -8.09 -19.01
CA TYR A 219 -13.31 -7.76 -17.77
C TYR A 219 -13.99 -8.40 -16.56
N ALA A 220 -15.31 -8.30 -16.43
CA ALA A 220 -16.05 -8.91 -15.34
C ALA A 220 -15.89 -10.44 -15.33
N ALA A 221 -15.99 -11.09 -16.50
CA ALA A 221 -15.78 -12.54 -16.60
C ALA A 221 -14.37 -12.96 -16.17
N VAL A 222 -13.35 -12.23 -16.61
CA VAL A 222 -11.95 -12.48 -16.20
C VAL A 222 -11.77 -12.22 -14.70
N PHE A 223 -12.26 -11.10 -14.19
CA PHE A 223 -12.17 -10.74 -12.78
C PHE A 223 -12.82 -11.79 -11.87
N PHE A 224 -14.07 -12.17 -12.13
CA PHE A 224 -14.77 -13.16 -11.30
C PHE A 224 -14.17 -14.55 -11.44
N ARG A 225 -13.76 -14.96 -12.65
CA ARG A 225 -13.01 -16.20 -12.81
C ARG A 225 -11.77 -16.23 -11.94
N GLN A 226 -10.94 -15.17 -11.99
CA GLN A 226 -9.72 -15.09 -11.20
C GLN A 226 -10.02 -15.00 -9.70
N LEU A 227 -11.04 -14.26 -9.29
CA LEU A 227 -11.44 -14.15 -7.89
C LEU A 227 -11.80 -15.51 -7.28
N PHE A 228 -12.45 -16.38 -8.06
CA PHE A 228 -12.86 -17.72 -7.59
C PHE A 228 -11.81 -18.81 -7.79
N THR A 229 -10.83 -18.63 -8.67
CA THR A 229 -9.82 -19.64 -9.02
C THR A 229 -8.42 -19.32 -8.49
N SER A 230 -8.10 -18.05 -8.21
CA SER A 230 -6.80 -17.70 -7.65
C SER A 230 -6.68 -18.25 -6.24
N VAL A 231 -5.62 -19.01 -5.98
CA VAL A 231 -5.19 -19.31 -4.62
C VAL A 231 -4.73 -17.99 -4.01
N GLN A 232 -5.52 -17.44 -3.11
CA GLN A 232 -5.10 -16.27 -2.36
C GLN A 232 -3.91 -16.69 -1.49
N LEU A 233 -2.75 -16.11 -1.73
CA LEU A 233 -1.51 -16.40 -0.97
C LEU A 233 -1.52 -15.78 0.43
N THR A 234 -2.46 -14.93 0.67
CA THR A 234 -2.80 -14.41 1.98
C THR A 234 -3.95 -15.24 2.52
N ASN A 235 -3.86 -15.72 3.75
CA ASN A 235 -4.98 -16.32 4.48
C ASN A 235 -6.07 -15.28 4.71
N ASP A 236 -6.61 -14.70 3.65
CA ASP A 236 -7.79 -13.86 3.71
C ASP A 236 -8.97 -14.77 4.09
N THR A 237 -8.97 -15.15 5.37
CA THR A 237 -10.06 -15.91 5.99
C THR A 237 -11.35 -15.10 5.99
N VAL A 238 -11.27 -13.81 5.73
CA VAL A 238 -12.42 -12.92 5.63
C VAL A 238 -12.97 -12.97 4.21
N ARG A 239 -14.01 -13.79 4.05
CA ARG A 239 -14.79 -13.78 2.81
C ARG A 239 -15.46 -12.42 2.63
N PRO A 240 -15.52 -11.88 1.39
CA PRO A 240 -16.32 -10.70 1.11
C PRO A 240 -17.72 -10.87 1.69
N ALA A 241 -18.13 -9.97 2.56
CA ALA A 241 -19.43 -10.01 3.20
C ALA A 241 -20.03 -8.62 3.30
N LEU A 242 -21.34 -8.55 3.21
CA LEU A 242 -22.06 -7.30 3.49
C LEU A 242 -22.11 -7.12 5.01
N PRO A 243 -21.69 -5.98 5.55
CA PRO A 243 -21.85 -5.68 6.95
C PRO A 243 -23.33 -5.39 7.27
N ASP A 244 -23.67 -5.35 8.55
CA ASP A 244 -24.99 -4.92 8.99
C ASP A 244 -25.36 -3.55 8.39
N PRO A 245 -26.63 -3.31 8.03
CA PRO A 245 -27.07 -2.05 7.40
C PRO A 245 -26.69 -0.80 8.20
N ALA A 246 -26.71 -0.85 9.54
CA ALA A 246 -26.29 0.26 10.39
C ALA A 246 -24.78 0.53 10.28
N VAL A 247 -23.95 -0.52 10.22
CA VAL A 247 -22.49 -0.43 10.02
C VAL A 247 -22.19 0.10 8.62
N ALA A 248 -22.91 -0.38 7.60
CA ALA A 248 -22.79 0.09 6.22
C ALA A 248 -23.12 1.58 6.09
N ALA A 249 -24.22 2.03 6.68
CA ALA A 249 -24.63 3.43 6.70
C ALA A 249 -23.64 4.32 7.47
N SER A 250 -23.16 3.86 8.62
CA SER A 250 -22.14 4.56 9.41
C SER A 250 -20.84 4.73 8.62
N PHE A 251 -20.36 3.67 7.96
CA PHE A 251 -19.19 3.72 7.09
C PHE A 251 -19.37 4.73 5.95
N ALA A 252 -20.47 4.60 5.18
CA ALA A 252 -20.74 5.49 4.04
C ALA A 252 -20.83 6.95 4.48
N TRP A 253 -21.49 7.23 5.60
CA TRP A 253 -21.58 8.56 6.19
C TRP A 253 -20.21 9.10 6.59
N ARG A 254 -19.40 8.33 7.31
CA ARG A 254 -18.05 8.75 7.74
C ARG A 254 -17.12 8.98 6.56
N LEU A 255 -17.15 8.11 5.54
CA LEU A 255 -16.35 8.28 4.34
C LEU A 255 -16.75 9.55 3.58
N LEU A 256 -18.06 9.85 3.48
CA LEU A 256 -18.55 11.06 2.84
C LEU A 256 -18.22 12.31 3.65
N SER A 257 -18.68 12.36 4.91
CA SER A 257 -18.68 13.56 5.74
C SER A 257 -17.34 13.82 6.43
N GLY A 258 -16.64 12.77 6.85
CA GLY A 258 -15.36 12.88 7.56
C GLY A 258 -14.14 12.93 6.65
N SER A 259 -14.23 12.34 5.45
CA SER A 259 -13.10 12.18 4.53
C SER A 259 -13.31 12.90 3.20
N PHE A 260 -14.27 12.45 2.38
CA PHE A 260 -14.40 12.93 1.00
C PHE A 260 -14.71 14.43 0.89
N VAL A 261 -15.81 14.89 1.50
CA VAL A 261 -16.22 16.30 1.39
C VAL A 261 -15.23 17.27 2.02
N PRO A 262 -14.72 17.03 3.24
CA PRO A 262 -13.67 17.88 3.81
C PRO A 262 -12.41 17.93 2.94
N ALA A 263 -11.90 16.79 2.48
CA ALA A 263 -10.70 16.75 1.66
C ALA A 263 -10.89 17.39 0.27
N ALA A 264 -12.09 17.34 -0.30
CA ALA A 264 -12.45 18.09 -1.50
C ALA A 264 -12.38 19.61 -1.31
N LEU A 265 -12.55 20.09 -0.07
CA LEU A 265 -12.54 21.51 0.31
C LEU A 265 -11.32 21.92 1.14
N GLY A 266 -10.22 21.19 1.03
CA GLY A 266 -8.93 21.55 1.64
C GLY A 266 -8.61 20.86 2.97
N GLY A 267 -9.52 19.98 3.51
CA GLY A 267 -9.29 19.16 4.70
C GLY A 267 -8.48 17.90 4.43
N PRO A 268 -8.38 17.01 5.41
CA PRO A 268 -9.12 16.95 6.68
C PRO A 268 -8.62 17.90 7.79
N TRP A 269 -7.61 18.70 7.57
CA TRP A 269 -6.92 19.66 8.46
C TRP A 269 -6.29 19.02 9.71
N ARG A 270 -6.71 17.83 10.12
CA ARG A 270 -6.14 17.02 11.18
C ARG A 270 -6.01 15.57 10.73
N TRP A 271 -4.94 14.93 11.15
CA TRP A 271 -4.64 13.54 10.84
C TRP A 271 -4.53 12.73 12.12
N HIS A 272 -5.01 11.49 12.09
CA HIS A 272 -4.90 10.53 13.18
C HIS A 272 -3.86 9.47 12.80
N PRO A 273 -2.66 9.49 13.41
CA PRO A 273 -1.65 8.47 13.15
C PRO A 273 -2.16 7.09 13.62
N ILE A 274 -2.07 6.10 12.74
CA ILE A 274 -2.31 4.69 13.08
C ILE A 274 -1.01 3.89 13.12
N THR A 275 0.01 4.39 12.44
CA THR A 275 1.41 3.97 12.58
C THR A 275 2.27 5.24 12.60
N GLU A 276 3.56 5.07 12.88
CA GLU A 276 4.50 6.19 12.83
C GLU A 276 4.54 6.88 11.46
N ASP A 277 4.33 6.12 10.38
CA ASP A 277 4.50 6.57 9.00
C ASP A 277 3.18 6.80 8.25
N TYR A 278 2.03 6.59 8.88
CA TYR A 278 0.73 6.68 8.21
C TYR A 278 -0.38 7.17 9.12
N ALA A 279 -1.22 8.05 8.58
CA ALA A 279 -2.35 8.61 9.29
C ALA A 279 -3.64 8.63 8.46
N LEU A 280 -4.75 8.53 9.15
CA LEU A 280 -6.10 8.62 8.62
C LEU A 280 -6.67 10.05 8.76
N ALA A 281 -7.67 10.36 7.95
CA ALA A 281 -8.37 11.65 8.04
C ALA A 281 -9.14 11.75 9.35
N ALA A 282 -8.85 12.78 10.15
CA ALA A 282 -9.51 13.05 11.44
C ALA A 282 -10.11 14.46 11.44
N THR A 283 -11.06 14.70 10.56
CA THR A 283 -11.70 16.00 10.39
C THR A 283 -12.41 16.45 11.68
N PRO A 284 -12.06 17.62 12.25
CA PRO A 284 -12.77 18.15 13.40
C PRO A 284 -14.25 18.38 13.10
N PRO A 285 -15.20 18.02 14.02
CA PRO A 285 -16.63 18.11 13.77
C PRO A 285 -17.13 19.48 13.30
N PRO A 286 -16.68 20.63 13.86
CA PRO A 286 -17.11 21.94 13.35
C PRO A 286 -16.70 22.19 11.90
N LEU A 287 -15.48 21.79 11.51
CA LEU A 287 -14.99 21.94 10.14
C LEU A 287 -15.66 20.95 9.18
N MET A 288 -16.01 19.75 9.67
CA MET A 288 -16.81 18.78 8.91
C MET A 288 -18.17 19.40 8.52
N TRP A 289 -18.91 19.97 9.48
CA TRP A 289 -20.20 20.59 9.22
C TRP A 289 -20.08 21.82 8.33
N ALA A 290 -19.02 22.64 8.52
CA ALA A 290 -18.74 23.78 7.65
C ALA A 290 -18.47 23.34 6.21
N ALA A 291 -17.67 22.29 6.01
CA ALA A 291 -17.40 21.73 4.69
C ALA A 291 -18.67 21.19 4.02
N LEU A 292 -19.50 20.45 4.76
CA LEU A 292 -20.80 19.96 4.27
C LEU A 292 -21.72 21.13 3.89
N GLY A 293 -21.76 22.19 4.69
CA GLY A 293 -22.53 23.41 4.40
C GLY A 293 -22.05 24.09 3.12
N VAL A 294 -20.74 24.27 2.94
CA VAL A 294 -20.16 24.85 1.71
C VAL A 294 -20.49 23.99 0.50
N ALA A 295 -20.33 22.66 0.61
CA ALA A 295 -20.68 21.74 -0.47
C ALA A 295 -22.18 21.82 -0.83
N ALA A 296 -23.07 21.83 0.18
CA ALA A 296 -24.51 21.94 -0.01
C ALA A 296 -24.88 23.25 -0.72
N VAL A 297 -24.29 24.39 -0.32
CA VAL A 297 -24.48 25.68 -0.98
C VAL A 297 -23.98 25.64 -2.43
N ALA A 298 -22.81 25.07 -2.70
CA ALA A 298 -22.29 24.95 -4.06
C ALA A 298 -23.22 24.10 -4.96
N VAL A 299 -23.71 22.97 -4.44
CA VAL A 299 -24.71 22.14 -5.12
C VAL A 299 -25.98 22.94 -5.39
N ALA A 300 -26.58 23.59 -4.38
CA ALA A 300 -27.81 24.35 -4.49
C ALA A 300 -27.67 25.50 -5.51
N VAL A 301 -26.58 26.27 -5.46
CA VAL A 301 -26.29 27.33 -6.42
C VAL A 301 -26.22 26.79 -7.84
N SER A 302 -25.47 25.69 -8.05
CA SER A 302 -25.36 25.09 -9.38
C SER A 302 -26.73 24.61 -9.92
N LEU A 303 -27.56 24.00 -9.07
CA LEU A 303 -28.92 23.54 -9.41
C LEU A 303 -29.85 24.69 -9.74
N ALA A 304 -29.71 25.82 -9.06
CA ALA A 304 -30.52 27.01 -9.32
C ALA A 304 -30.24 27.66 -10.68
N TYR A 305 -29.00 27.61 -11.17
CA TYR A 305 -28.58 28.29 -12.39
C TYR A 305 -28.36 27.38 -13.58
N ARG A 306 -27.86 26.14 -13.40
CA ARG A 306 -27.48 25.24 -14.48
C ARG A 306 -28.53 24.15 -14.69
N ARG A 307 -29.01 24.01 -15.94
CA ARG A 307 -30.08 23.07 -16.29
C ARG A 307 -29.71 21.59 -16.03
N ARG A 308 -28.45 21.22 -16.22
CA ARG A 308 -27.96 19.82 -16.10
C ARG A 308 -27.06 19.59 -14.89
N ALA A 309 -27.00 20.52 -13.95
CA ALA A 309 -26.18 20.37 -12.74
C ALA A 309 -26.61 19.15 -11.90
N TRP A 310 -27.91 18.85 -11.83
CA TRP A 310 -28.42 17.69 -11.11
C TRP A 310 -27.83 16.37 -11.63
N LEU A 311 -27.64 16.25 -12.96
CA LEU A 311 -27.05 15.06 -13.58
C LEU A 311 -25.54 14.97 -13.27
N ALA A 312 -24.84 16.10 -13.19
CA ALA A 312 -23.43 16.13 -12.79
C ALA A 312 -23.27 15.62 -11.36
N TRP A 313 -24.06 16.14 -10.41
CA TRP A 313 -24.00 15.68 -9.02
C TRP A 313 -24.47 14.25 -8.84
N LEU A 314 -25.49 13.80 -9.58
CA LEU A 314 -25.91 12.41 -9.58
C LEU A 314 -24.81 11.49 -10.11
N THR A 315 -24.05 11.94 -11.13
CA THR A 315 -22.88 11.20 -11.64
C THR A 315 -21.80 11.04 -10.58
N LEU A 316 -21.50 12.11 -9.81
CA LEU A 316 -20.53 12.05 -8.71
C LEU A 316 -21.03 11.12 -7.59
N LEU A 317 -22.29 11.26 -7.20
CA LEU A 317 -22.89 10.41 -6.16
C LEU A 317 -22.88 8.93 -6.56
N ALA A 318 -23.30 8.64 -7.81
CA ALA A 318 -23.28 7.28 -8.32
C ALA A 318 -21.87 6.69 -8.36
N TYR A 319 -20.88 7.47 -8.81
CA TYR A 319 -19.49 7.03 -8.79
C TYR A 319 -18.99 6.80 -7.35
N PHE A 320 -19.21 7.74 -6.45
CA PHE A 320 -18.82 7.62 -5.05
C PHE A 320 -19.43 6.37 -4.40
N VAL A 321 -20.73 6.13 -4.60
CA VAL A 321 -21.39 4.96 -4.03
C VAL A 321 -20.89 3.66 -4.66
N LEU A 322 -20.91 3.58 -6.00
CA LEU A 322 -20.65 2.31 -6.70
C LEU A 322 -19.16 1.97 -6.79
N ALA A 323 -18.28 2.97 -6.93
CA ALA A 323 -16.85 2.74 -7.11
C ALA A 323 -16.05 2.87 -5.80
N ASP A 324 -16.48 3.72 -4.84
CA ASP A 324 -15.73 3.94 -3.61
C ASP A 324 -16.37 3.24 -2.41
N VAL A 325 -17.69 3.45 -2.16
CA VAL A 325 -18.35 2.91 -0.96
C VAL A 325 -18.54 1.40 -1.06
N VAL A 326 -19.21 0.91 -2.11
CA VAL A 326 -19.64 -0.50 -2.20
C VAL A 326 -18.46 -1.48 -2.18
N PRO A 327 -17.39 -1.31 -2.97
CA PRO A 327 -16.28 -2.27 -2.96
C PRO A 327 -15.55 -2.31 -1.61
N VAL A 328 -15.33 -1.16 -0.97
CA VAL A 328 -14.67 -1.08 0.34
C VAL A 328 -15.57 -1.64 1.43
N MET A 329 -16.86 -1.37 1.37
CA MET A 329 -17.86 -1.90 2.31
C MET A 329 -17.85 -3.43 2.32
N ILE A 330 -17.85 -4.05 1.14
CA ILE A 330 -17.84 -5.52 1.01
C ILE A 330 -16.48 -6.12 1.36
N GLY A 331 -15.39 -5.47 0.98
CA GLY A 331 -14.05 -6.05 1.06
C GLY A 331 -13.25 -5.67 2.31
N ARG A 332 -13.61 -4.61 3.06
CA ARG A 332 -12.76 -4.07 4.12
C ARG A 332 -13.48 -3.71 5.42
N VAL A 333 -14.74 -3.29 5.37
CA VAL A 333 -15.43 -2.76 6.56
C VAL A 333 -15.60 -3.83 7.64
N VAL A 334 -15.78 -5.09 7.26
CA VAL A 334 -15.86 -6.21 8.22
C VAL A 334 -14.55 -6.40 9.01
N GLN A 335 -13.40 -6.08 8.39
CA GLN A 335 -12.07 -6.20 9.02
C GLN A 335 -11.68 -4.95 9.81
N LEU A 336 -11.89 -3.77 9.23
CA LEU A 336 -11.41 -2.49 9.76
C LEU A 336 -12.43 -1.78 10.64
N GLY A 337 -13.70 -2.17 10.55
CA GLY A 337 -14.80 -1.42 11.13
C GLY A 337 -15.16 -0.16 10.33
N PRO A 338 -16.31 0.44 10.64
CA PRO A 338 -16.80 1.63 9.91
C PRO A 338 -15.94 2.88 10.17
N ASP A 339 -15.30 2.96 11.32
CA ASP A 339 -14.53 4.12 11.74
C ASP A 339 -13.22 4.24 10.97
N LEU A 340 -12.36 3.23 11.05
CA LEU A 340 -11.08 3.24 10.35
C LEU A 340 -11.27 3.24 8.83
N GLY A 341 -12.21 2.44 8.31
CA GLY A 341 -12.52 2.42 6.89
C GLY A 341 -13.04 3.77 6.37
N GLY A 342 -13.89 4.45 7.16
CA GLY A 342 -14.46 5.75 6.82
C GLY A 342 -13.48 6.93 6.89
N MET A 343 -12.36 6.77 7.60
CA MET A 343 -11.30 7.77 7.71
C MET A 343 -10.19 7.61 6.65
N GLU A 344 -10.24 6.58 5.80
CA GLU A 344 -9.18 6.23 4.87
C GLU A 344 -9.34 6.94 3.51
N LEU A 345 -8.54 8.00 3.29
CA LEU A 345 -8.62 8.83 2.07
C LEU A 345 -8.20 8.11 0.79
N ARG A 346 -7.33 7.08 0.86
CA ARG A 346 -6.91 6.35 -0.35
C ARG A 346 -8.09 5.69 -1.06
N TYR A 347 -9.15 5.34 -0.33
CA TYR A 347 -10.34 4.72 -0.92
C TYR A 347 -11.13 5.67 -1.84
N VAL A 348 -11.00 6.98 -1.64
CA VAL A 348 -11.68 8.02 -2.43
C VAL A 348 -10.72 8.86 -3.29
N SER A 349 -9.45 8.51 -3.35
CA SER A 349 -8.43 9.27 -4.10
C SER A 349 -8.71 9.33 -5.61
N SER A 350 -9.28 8.26 -6.18
CA SER A 350 -9.69 8.19 -7.58
C SER A 350 -10.82 9.17 -7.91
N SER A 351 -11.65 9.51 -6.93
CA SER A 351 -12.73 10.48 -7.07
C SER A 351 -12.26 11.92 -7.25
N ALA A 352 -10.99 12.23 -6.99
CA ALA A 352 -10.43 13.58 -7.18
C ALA A 352 -10.59 14.08 -8.64
N VAL A 353 -10.29 13.23 -9.62
CA VAL A 353 -10.47 13.54 -11.06
C VAL A 353 -11.95 13.65 -11.42
N VAL A 354 -12.77 12.71 -10.92
CA VAL A 354 -14.22 12.70 -11.19
C VAL A 354 -14.87 13.97 -10.62
N LEU A 355 -14.50 14.37 -9.40
CA LEU A 355 -14.96 15.61 -8.76
C LEU A 355 -14.62 16.84 -9.61
N ALA A 356 -13.38 16.94 -10.10
CA ALA A 356 -12.96 18.05 -10.94
C ALA A 356 -13.80 18.14 -12.23
N VAL A 357 -14.02 17.00 -12.90
CA VAL A 357 -14.86 16.94 -14.12
C VAL A 357 -16.31 17.32 -13.80
N VAL A 358 -16.88 16.80 -12.71
CA VAL A 358 -18.25 17.06 -12.29
C VAL A 358 -18.46 18.53 -11.91
N VAL A 359 -17.53 19.12 -11.16
CA VAL A 359 -17.57 20.57 -10.86
C VAL A 359 -17.52 21.39 -12.14
N GLY A 360 -16.66 21.01 -13.12
CA GLY A 360 -16.65 21.61 -14.44
C GLY A 360 -18.04 21.53 -15.12
N LEU A 361 -18.65 20.35 -15.16
CA LEU A 361 -19.97 20.13 -15.77
C LEU A 361 -21.11 20.85 -15.04
N ALA A 362 -21.02 20.97 -13.71
CA ALA A 362 -22.03 21.62 -12.89
C ALA A 362 -22.05 23.15 -13.04
N PHE A 363 -20.88 23.77 -13.31
CA PHE A 363 -20.77 25.23 -13.32
C PHE A 363 -20.44 25.82 -14.70
N ILE A 364 -19.79 25.07 -15.58
CA ILE A 364 -19.29 25.59 -16.86
C ILE A 364 -20.08 24.96 -18.02
N PRO A 365 -20.62 25.77 -18.96
CA PRO A 365 -21.27 25.23 -20.16
C PRO A 365 -20.30 24.42 -21.03
N VAL A 366 -20.72 23.23 -21.42
CA VAL A 366 -19.98 22.39 -22.38
C VAL A 366 -20.04 23.04 -23.76
N GLN A 367 -18.96 22.94 -24.55
CA GLN A 367 -18.95 23.49 -25.90
C GLN A 367 -20.03 22.83 -26.76
N GLY A 368 -20.89 23.65 -27.35
CA GLY A 368 -22.02 23.22 -28.17
C GLY A 368 -23.26 22.80 -27.36
N GLU A 369 -23.29 23.06 -26.05
CA GLU A 369 -24.46 22.80 -25.21
C GLU A 369 -25.58 23.80 -25.51
N GLU A 370 -26.75 23.27 -25.91
CA GLU A 370 -27.95 24.08 -26.13
C GLU A 370 -28.61 24.39 -24.79
N ARG A 371 -29.00 25.67 -24.60
CA ARG A 371 -29.71 26.19 -23.41
C ARG A 371 -29.10 25.71 -22.08
N PRO A 372 -27.82 26.07 -21.81
CA PRO A 372 -27.11 25.58 -20.62
C PRO A 372 -27.66 26.10 -19.30
N TRP A 373 -28.37 27.22 -19.31
CA TRP A 373 -28.84 27.92 -18.13
C TRP A 373 -30.34 27.78 -17.91
N LEU A 374 -30.77 27.63 -16.65
CA LEU A 374 -32.15 27.82 -16.20
C LEU A 374 -32.42 29.31 -16.01
N ARG A 375 -31.47 29.98 -15.38
CA ARG A 375 -31.46 31.43 -15.18
C ARG A 375 -30.08 31.95 -15.57
N PRO A 376 -29.97 32.90 -16.51
CA PRO A 376 -28.69 33.53 -16.82
C PRO A 376 -28.08 34.13 -15.54
N PRO A 377 -26.79 33.92 -15.27
CA PRO A 377 -26.16 34.42 -14.07
C PRO A 377 -26.05 35.97 -14.17
N ALA A 378 -27.04 36.65 -13.66
CA ALA A 378 -26.96 38.10 -13.37
C ALA A 378 -26.28 38.23 -12.00
N THR A 379 -24.95 38.17 -11.95
CA THR A 379 -24.21 38.35 -10.69
C THR A 379 -24.14 39.82 -10.36
N PRO A 380 -24.67 40.26 -9.20
CA PRO A 380 -24.43 41.60 -8.68
C PRO A 380 -22.92 41.88 -8.62
N PRO A 381 -22.47 43.14 -8.89
CA PRO A 381 -21.03 43.46 -8.87
C PRO A 381 -20.30 43.02 -7.60
N LEU A 382 -20.97 43.13 -6.44
CA LEU A 382 -20.46 42.71 -5.13
C LEU A 382 -20.19 41.19 -5.00
N LEU A 383 -20.98 40.36 -5.68
CA LEU A 383 -20.84 38.89 -5.61
C LEU A 383 -19.94 38.32 -6.71
N ARG A 384 -19.52 39.14 -7.67
CA ARG A 384 -18.69 38.72 -8.82
C ARG A 384 -17.35 38.12 -8.39
N HIS A 385 -16.82 38.55 -7.25
CA HIS A 385 -15.53 38.11 -6.72
C HIS A 385 -15.63 37.30 -5.41
N ALA A 386 -16.86 37.03 -4.92
CA ALA A 386 -17.08 36.31 -3.66
C ALA A 386 -16.49 34.88 -3.64
N TRP A 387 -16.25 34.27 -4.80
CA TRP A 387 -15.59 32.97 -4.92
C TRP A 387 -14.08 33.02 -4.62
N ILE A 388 -13.44 34.21 -4.74
CA ILE A 388 -11.99 34.37 -4.53
C ILE A 388 -11.59 34.05 -3.08
N PRO A 389 -12.22 34.64 -2.04
CA PRO A 389 -11.89 34.28 -0.65
C PRO A 389 -12.16 32.81 -0.34
N LEU A 390 -13.23 32.25 -0.89
CA LEU A 390 -13.48 30.80 -0.73
C LEU A 390 -12.35 29.94 -1.35
N ALA A 391 -11.94 30.26 -2.57
CA ALA A 391 -10.83 29.56 -3.23
C ALA A 391 -9.52 29.72 -2.45
N ALA A 392 -9.25 30.91 -1.89
CA ALA A 392 -8.09 31.16 -1.05
C ALA A 392 -8.12 30.33 0.25
N VAL A 393 -9.28 30.24 0.90
CA VAL A 393 -9.47 29.42 2.12
C VAL A 393 -9.27 27.93 1.80
N VAL A 394 -9.85 27.44 0.70
CA VAL A 394 -9.67 26.04 0.27
C VAL A 394 -8.21 25.76 -0.05
N ALA A 395 -7.53 26.65 -0.78
CA ALA A 395 -6.11 26.49 -1.10
C ALA A 395 -5.24 26.51 0.16
N ALA A 396 -5.45 27.45 1.07
CA ALA A 396 -4.74 27.53 2.35
C ALA A 396 -4.99 26.28 3.21
N GLY A 397 -6.24 25.81 3.28
CA GLY A 397 -6.63 24.58 3.96
C GLY A 397 -5.92 23.35 3.35
N SER A 398 -5.84 23.28 2.03
CA SER A 398 -5.13 22.20 1.32
C SER A 398 -3.63 22.19 1.66
N VAL A 399 -2.99 23.35 1.62
CA VAL A 399 -1.57 23.51 1.99
C VAL A 399 -1.36 23.10 3.45
N TRP A 400 -2.20 23.58 4.34
CA TRP A 400 -2.17 23.20 5.76
C TRP A 400 -2.34 21.71 5.97
N SER A 401 -3.33 21.10 5.33
CA SER A 401 -3.64 19.67 5.48
C SER A 401 -2.49 18.80 5.00
N VAL A 402 -1.92 19.09 3.82
CA VAL A 402 -0.75 18.35 3.31
C VAL A 402 0.47 18.58 4.18
N ALA A 403 0.74 19.83 4.60
CA ALA A 403 1.86 20.14 5.49
C ALA A 403 1.72 19.44 6.86
N ALA A 404 0.49 19.31 7.38
CA ALA A 404 0.25 18.54 8.61
C ALA A 404 0.54 17.05 8.43
N TYR A 405 0.23 16.48 7.26
CA TYR A 405 0.56 15.09 6.93
C TYR A 405 2.07 14.87 6.77
N THR A 406 2.79 15.81 6.16
CA THR A 406 4.25 15.72 5.97
C THR A 406 5.07 15.87 7.26
N ARG A 407 4.42 16.14 8.40
CA ARG A 407 5.09 16.07 9.73
C ARG A 407 5.27 14.65 10.23
N LEU A 408 4.59 13.68 9.63
CA LEU A 408 4.85 12.27 9.89
C LEU A 408 6.22 11.87 9.31
N PRO A 409 6.89 10.83 9.88
CA PRO A 409 8.14 10.30 9.32
C PRO A 409 8.04 9.80 7.88
N LEU A 410 6.86 9.39 7.42
CA LEU A 410 6.54 8.97 6.03
C LEU A 410 7.44 7.87 5.46
N GLY A 411 7.96 6.98 6.30
CA GLY A 411 8.82 5.87 5.89
C GLY A 411 10.30 6.05 6.24
N GLU A 412 10.68 7.12 6.92
CA GLU A 412 12.06 7.36 7.36
C GLU A 412 12.58 6.22 8.26
N HIS A 413 11.76 5.76 9.21
CA HIS A 413 12.11 4.65 10.10
C HIS A 413 12.23 3.32 9.35
N VAL A 414 11.36 3.10 8.36
CA VAL A 414 11.41 1.91 7.50
C VAL A 414 12.65 1.94 6.63
N LYS A 415 12.96 3.10 6.01
CA LYS A 415 14.19 3.30 5.22
C LYS A 415 15.43 3.04 6.07
N SER A 416 15.49 3.60 7.27
CA SER A 416 16.59 3.39 8.21
C SER A 416 16.78 1.91 8.56
N TYR A 417 15.69 1.18 8.83
CA TYR A 417 15.71 -0.26 9.07
C TYR A 417 16.29 -1.04 7.88
N VAL A 418 15.82 -0.75 6.68
CA VAL A 418 16.24 -1.43 5.45
C VAL A 418 17.71 -1.14 5.13
N GLU A 419 18.13 0.12 5.24
CA GLU A 419 19.53 0.53 4.98
C GLU A 419 20.48 -0.07 6.01
N THR A 420 20.11 -0.04 7.30
CA THR A 420 20.90 -0.67 8.36
C THR A 420 21.02 -2.16 8.13
N GLY A 421 19.90 -2.82 7.76
CA GLY A 421 19.89 -4.25 7.45
C GLY A 421 20.75 -4.60 6.24
N ARG A 422 20.71 -3.78 5.17
CA ARG A 422 21.57 -3.93 4.01
C ARG A 422 23.06 -3.88 4.38
N LEU A 423 23.46 -2.88 5.17
CA LEU A 423 24.85 -2.74 5.64
C LEU A 423 25.26 -3.91 6.55
N ALA A 424 24.36 -4.37 7.40
CA ALA A 424 24.60 -5.52 8.27
C ALA A 424 24.80 -6.82 7.46
N LEU A 425 24.01 -7.04 6.41
CA LEU A 425 24.17 -8.20 5.51
C LEU A 425 25.49 -8.15 4.72
N GLN A 426 25.91 -6.95 4.29
CA GLN A 426 27.20 -6.78 3.61
C GLN A 426 28.38 -7.17 4.51
N ARG A 427 28.26 -6.96 5.82
CA ARG A 427 29.31 -7.25 6.84
C ARG A 427 29.12 -8.60 7.52
N ALA A 428 28.03 -9.31 7.22
CA ALA A 428 27.77 -10.61 7.83
C ALA A 428 28.88 -11.61 7.50
N PRO A 429 29.23 -12.52 8.42
CA PRO A 429 30.19 -13.57 8.16
C PRO A 429 29.77 -14.48 7.01
N ALA A 430 30.73 -15.09 6.35
CA ALA A 430 30.47 -16.16 5.39
C ALA A 430 29.66 -17.30 6.07
N ARG A 431 28.66 -17.82 5.37
CA ARG A 431 27.77 -18.89 5.87
C ARG A 431 27.05 -18.56 7.19
N ALA A 432 26.89 -17.27 7.50
CA ALA A 432 26.15 -16.87 8.70
C ALA A 432 24.75 -17.49 8.71
N VAL A 433 24.37 -18.06 9.84
CA VAL A 433 23.00 -18.53 10.08
C VAL A 433 22.21 -17.38 10.71
N ILE A 434 21.21 -16.90 9.98
CA ILE A 434 20.35 -15.80 10.44
C ILE A 434 18.95 -16.35 10.71
N LEU A 435 18.42 -16.05 11.91
CA LEU A 435 17.06 -16.39 12.26
C LEU A 435 16.08 -15.64 11.35
N ASP A 436 15.24 -16.40 10.64
CA ASP A 436 14.21 -15.84 9.76
C ASP A 436 12.94 -15.46 10.55
N ALA A 437 13.08 -14.50 11.43
CA ALA A 437 11.98 -13.94 12.22
C ALA A 437 11.12 -12.99 11.37
N HIS A 438 9.99 -12.52 11.92
CA HIS A 438 9.24 -11.43 11.32
C HIS A 438 9.98 -10.10 11.51
N VAL A 439 9.91 -9.24 10.50
CA VAL A 439 10.35 -7.85 10.61
C VAL A 439 9.42 -7.06 11.54
N PRO A 440 9.82 -5.88 12.04
CA PRO A 440 8.93 -5.02 12.82
C PRO A 440 7.64 -4.68 12.05
N ASN A 441 6.50 -4.60 12.75
CA ASN A 441 5.18 -4.33 12.17
C ASN A 441 5.13 -3.02 11.35
N ARG A 442 5.96 -2.02 11.73
CA ARG A 442 6.09 -0.76 10.96
C ARG A 442 6.64 -0.99 9.55
N VAL A 443 7.42 -2.05 9.32
CA VAL A 443 7.97 -2.42 8.01
C VAL A 443 6.95 -3.24 7.22
N VAL A 444 6.58 -4.42 7.75
CA VAL A 444 5.54 -5.29 7.18
C VAL A 444 4.77 -5.95 8.31
N GLU A 445 3.44 -5.79 8.31
CA GLU A 445 2.54 -6.34 9.33
C GLU A 445 2.33 -7.86 9.13
N PRO A 446 2.81 -8.72 10.04
CA PRO A 446 2.72 -10.16 9.87
C PRO A 446 1.29 -10.70 9.79
N GLN A 447 0.32 -10.04 10.41
CA GLN A 447 -1.09 -10.47 10.40
C GLN A 447 -1.70 -10.42 9.00
N PHE A 448 -1.20 -9.51 8.14
CA PHE A 448 -1.68 -9.37 6.77
C PHE A 448 -0.80 -10.07 5.75
N PHE A 449 0.53 -10.13 5.99
CA PHE A 449 1.49 -10.56 4.98
C PHE A 449 2.22 -11.87 5.30
N TYR A 450 1.96 -12.48 6.46
CA TYR A 450 2.46 -13.79 6.88
C TYR A 450 3.94 -14.02 6.57
N ASP A 451 4.26 -14.99 5.73
CA ASP A 451 5.62 -15.33 5.34
C ASP A 451 6.36 -14.19 4.61
N TYR A 452 5.65 -13.29 3.94
CA TYR A 452 6.27 -12.11 3.32
C TYR A 452 6.69 -11.03 4.32
N ALA A 453 6.24 -11.10 5.56
CA ALA A 453 6.72 -10.27 6.66
C ALA A 453 8.00 -10.81 7.31
N ARG A 454 8.67 -11.83 6.73
CA ARG A 454 9.93 -12.37 7.25
C ARG A 454 11.13 -11.58 6.76
N VAL A 455 12.17 -11.62 7.58
CA VAL A 455 13.47 -10.99 7.28
C VAL A 455 14.05 -11.49 5.95
N SER A 456 13.94 -12.79 5.66
CA SER A 456 14.40 -13.39 4.39
C SER A 456 13.69 -12.82 3.16
N LYS A 457 12.45 -12.34 3.30
CA LYS A 457 11.66 -11.77 2.22
C LYS A 457 11.89 -10.27 2.06
N VAL A 458 12.09 -9.56 3.17
CA VAL A 458 12.28 -8.09 3.19
C VAL A 458 13.74 -7.72 2.99
N LEU A 459 14.67 -8.30 3.76
CA LEU A 459 16.09 -8.00 3.68
C LEU A 459 16.88 -8.99 2.80
N GLY A 460 16.36 -10.21 2.62
CA GLY A 460 17.01 -11.23 1.78
C GLY A 460 17.38 -10.75 0.37
N PRO A 461 16.51 -10.02 -0.34
CA PRO A 461 16.84 -9.45 -1.65
C PRO A 461 18.02 -8.47 -1.67
N LEU A 462 18.43 -7.95 -0.49
CA LEU A 462 19.57 -7.04 -0.33
C LEU A 462 20.86 -7.78 0.06
N ALA A 463 20.78 -9.09 0.31
CA ALA A 463 21.96 -9.88 0.63
C ALA A 463 22.93 -9.91 -0.57
N PRO A 464 24.24 -9.72 -0.34
CA PRO A 464 25.21 -9.78 -1.42
C PRO A 464 25.27 -11.19 -1.99
N GLU A 465 25.35 -11.32 -3.30
CA GLU A 465 25.65 -12.59 -3.96
C GLU A 465 27.07 -13.02 -3.61
N ARG A 466 27.18 -14.09 -2.83
CA ARG A 466 28.46 -14.70 -2.45
C ARG A 466 28.48 -16.15 -2.94
N PRO A 467 29.01 -16.44 -4.12
CA PRO A 467 29.11 -17.79 -4.64
C PRO A 467 29.90 -18.68 -3.65
N GLY A 468 29.29 -19.79 -3.22
CA GLY A 468 29.89 -20.73 -2.26
C GLY A 468 29.71 -20.41 -0.77
N ASP A 469 29.35 -19.16 -0.44
CA ASP A 469 29.18 -18.69 0.94
C ASP A 469 27.87 -17.89 1.19
N PRO A 470 26.71 -18.37 0.74
CA PRO A 470 25.47 -17.64 0.94
C PRO A 470 25.07 -17.60 2.41
N VAL A 471 24.38 -16.51 2.80
CA VAL A 471 23.70 -16.41 4.09
C VAL A 471 22.61 -17.49 4.15
N ARG A 472 22.52 -18.19 5.29
CA ARG A 472 21.51 -19.21 5.54
C ARG A 472 20.38 -18.63 6.41
N TRP A 473 19.18 -18.59 5.86
CA TRP A 473 17.97 -18.20 6.59
C TRP A 473 17.40 -19.42 7.31
N ALA A 474 17.29 -19.34 8.63
CA ALA A 474 16.81 -20.44 9.48
C ALA A 474 15.49 -20.05 10.15
N ARG A 475 14.39 -20.71 9.79
CA ARG A 475 13.09 -20.51 10.47
C ARG A 475 13.11 -21.06 11.90
N ARG A 476 13.91 -22.11 12.12
CA ARG A 476 14.09 -22.81 13.40
C ARG A 476 15.58 -22.99 13.66
N LEU A 477 15.98 -22.78 14.89
CA LEU A 477 17.35 -23.08 15.29
C LEU A 477 17.42 -24.55 15.69
N THR A 478 18.14 -25.34 14.90
CA THR A 478 18.29 -26.78 15.12
C THR A 478 19.70 -27.22 14.77
N GLY A 479 20.29 -28.03 15.65
CA GLY A 479 21.64 -28.59 15.51
C GLY A 479 22.73 -27.69 16.10
N THR A 480 23.97 -28.05 15.81
CA THR A 480 25.16 -27.30 16.25
C THR A 480 25.31 -26.05 15.41
N LEU A 481 25.04 -24.90 16.00
CA LEU A 481 25.15 -23.61 15.37
C LEU A 481 26.17 -22.76 16.09
N THR A 482 27.13 -22.23 15.35
CA THR A 482 28.12 -21.31 15.88
C THR A 482 27.59 -19.88 15.71
N ASN A 483 27.27 -19.22 16.81
CA ASN A 483 26.82 -17.83 16.86
C ASN A 483 25.69 -17.50 15.84
N PRO A 484 24.51 -18.13 15.95
CA PRO A 484 23.38 -17.75 15.11
C PRO A 484 23.02 -16.29 15.36
N LEU A 485 22.62 -15.58 14.31
CA LEU A 485 22.36 -14.15 14.31
C LEU A 485 20.86 -13.89 14.11
N ALA A 486 20.39 -12.73 14.57
CA ALA A 486 19.06 -12.22 14.32
C ALA A 486 19.09 -10.72 14.12
N PHE A 487 18.14 -10.18 13.36
CA PHE A 487 17.96 -8.74 13.23
C PHE A 487 17.17 -8.17 14.41
N ASP A 488 17.66 -7.06 14.98
CA ASP A 488 16.93 -6.27 15.97
C ASP A 488 15.89 -5.36 15.29
N THR A 489 15.14 -4.61 16.10
CA THR A 489 14.10 -3.68 15.62
C THR A 489 14.65 -2.51 14.79
N GLU A 490 15.95 -2.27 14.85
CA GLU A 490 16.66 -1.22 14.10
C GLU A 490 17.36 -1.73 12.84
N GLY A 491 17.21 -3.03 12.52
CA GLY A 491 17.87 -3.66 11.39
C GLY A 491 19.34 -4.02 11.61
N ARG A 492 19.81 -4.04 12.85
CA ARG A 492 21.18 -4.45 13.19
C ARG A 492 21.24 -5.95 13.41
N LEU A 493 22.31 -6.57 12.95
CA LEU A 493 22.54 -7.99 13.14
C LEU A 493 23.17 -8.23 14.51
N ARG A 494 22.50 -9.03 15.35
CA ARG A 494 22.90 -9.36 16.72
C ARG A 494 23.03 -10.85 16.91
N PRO A 495 23.87 -11.33 17.85
CA PRO A 495 23.81 -12.73 18.28
C PRO A 495 22.40 -13.08 18.78
N VAL A 496 21.99 -14.32 18.53
CA VAL A 496 20.72 -14.83 19.08
C VAL A 496 20.91 -15.18 20.55
N GLU A 497 19.98 -14.72 21.37
CA GLU A 497 19.81 -15.10 22.77
C GLU A 497 18.48 -15.82 22.94
N ILE A 498 18.46 -16.87 23.78
CA ILE A 498 17.22 -17.57 24.13
C ILE A 498 16.62 -16.88 25.35
N GLN A 499 15.59 -16.09 25.12
CA GLN A 499 14.85 -15.40 26.20
C GLN A 499 13.80 -16.35 26.79
N GLY A 500 13.98 -16.71 28.05
CA GLY A 500 13.08 -17.66 28.73
C GLY A 500 13.69 -18.18 30.03
N LEU A 501 13.54 -19.47 30.29
CA LEU A 501 14.01 -20.13 31.51
C LEU A 501 15.41 -20.68 31.32
N THR A 502 16.26 -20.47 32.28
CA THR A 502 17.60 -21.06 32.36
C THR A 502 17.64 -22.10 33.46
N ILE A 503 18.14 -23.28 33.13
CA ILE A 503 18.45 -24.32 34.11
C ILE A 503 19.94 -24.23 34.39
N PRO A 504 20.33 -23.65 35.54
CA PRO A 504 21.73 -23.50 35.89
C PRO A 504 22.34 -24.82 36.31
N GLN A 505 23.59 -25.03 35.95
CA GLN A 505 24.34 -26.17 36.42
C GLN A 505 24.95 -25.92 37.81
N ARG A 506 24.89 -26.95 38.64
CA ARG A 506 25.56 -26.99 39.92
C ARG A 506 26.76 -27.92 39.86
N GLY A 507 27.97 -27.39 39.72
CA GLY A 507 29.20 -28.13 39.89
C GLY A 507 29.62 -29.02 38.73
N GLY A 508 29.81 -28.48 37.53
CA GLY A 508 30.27 -29.21 36.34
C GLY A 508 29.17 -29.65 35.40
N CYS A 509 29.41 -30.57 34.46
CA CYS A 509 28.38 -31.01 33.51
C CYS A 509 27.62 -32.26 34.02
N THR A 510 26.34 -32.38 33.63
CA THR A 510 25.52 -33.56 33.94
C THR A 510 25.69 -34.63 32.85
N PRO A 511 26.12 -35.87 33.21
CA PRO A 511 26.25 -36.96 32.24
C PRO A 511 24.85 -37.44 31.81
N VAL A 512 24.58 -37.38 30.51
CA VAL A 512 23.34 -37.82 29.87
C VAL A 512 23.63 -39.07 29.03
N SER A 513 22.90 -40.14 29.27
CA SER A 513 23.01 -41.41 28.56
C SER A 513 21.70 -41.81 27.86
N GLY A 514 21.63 -43.01 27.28
CA GLY A 514 20.42 -43.54 26.65
C GLY A 514 19.22 -43.73 27.63
N ARG A 515 19.48 -43.83 28.95
CA ARG A 515 18.41 -43.87 29.97
C ARG A 515 17.65 -42.55 30.12
N GLY A 516 18.21 -41.45 29.67
CA GLY A 516 17.66 -40.12 29.78
C GLY A 516 17.84 -39.48 31.16
N VAL A 517 17.89 -38.16 31.16
CA VAL A 517 17.94 -37.33 32.35
C VAL A 517 16.86 -36.22 32.25
N ARG A 518 16.13 -36.03 33.33
CA ARG A 518 15.09 -34.99 33.41
C ARG A 518 15.67 -33.73 34.05
N PHE A 519 15.46 -32.60 33.43
CA PHE A 519 15.90 -31.29 33.87
C PHE A 519 14.67 -30.45 34.24
N PRO A 520 14.36 -30.26 35.53
CA PRO A 520 13.19 -29.49 35.94
C PRO A 520 13.33 -28.03 35.56
N LEU A 521 12.26 -27.46 35.03
CA LEU A 521 12.14 -26.04 34.71
C LEU A 521 11.67 -25.26 35.93
N PRO A 522 12.15 -24.01 36.17
CA PRO A 522 11.68 -23.17 37.26
C PRO A 522 10.18 -22.91 37.25
N LEU A 523 9.56 -22.87 36.06
CA LEU A 523 8.14 -22.71 35.82
C LEU A 523 7.67 -23.61 34.67
N PRO A 524 6.43 -24.08 34.69
CA PRO A 524 5.89 -24.86 33.57
C PRO A 524 5.73 -24.01 32.33
N MET A 525 6.11 -24.56 31.19
CA MET A 525 5.99 -23.92 29.90
C MET A 525 4.64 -24.25 29.26
N PRO A 526 3.89 -23.27 28.70
CA PRO A 526 2.63 -23.51 27.99
C PRO A 526 2.90 -24.24 26.65
N HIS A 527 1.85 -24.82 26.08
CA HIS A 527 1.96 -25.55 24.80
C HIS A 527 2.18 -24.58 23.64
N ARG A 528 3.41 -24.61 23.12
CA ARG A 528 3.82 -23.91 21.89
C ARG A 528 5.18 -24.41 21.42
N GLU A 529 5.71 -23.81 20.34
CA GLU A 529 7.06 -24.03 19.86
C GLU A 529 8.07 -23.30 20.76
N TRP A 530 9.07 -24.04 21.27
CA TRP A 530 10.15 -23.56 22.11
C TRP A 530 11.50 -23.92 21.52
N THR A 531 12.47 -23.04 21.67
CA THR A 531 13.87 -23.34 21.37
C THR A 531 14.59 -23.71 22.67
N VAL A 532 15.21 -24.89 22.67
CA VAL A 532 16.06 -25.41 23.75
C VAL A 532 17.50 -25.26 23.29
N GLN A 533 18.27 -24.40 23.94
CA GLN A 533 19.70 -24.26 23.76
C GLN A 533 20.42 -25.11 24.81
N ILE A 534 21.34 -25.97 24.39
CA ILE A 534 22.04 -26.93 25.25
C ILE A 534 23.53 -26.71 25.08
N GLY A 535 24.20 -26.33 26.15
CA GLY A 535 25.66 -26.34 26.24
C GLY A 535 26.15 -27.74 26.53
N TYR A 536 27.20 -28.17 25.86
CA TYR A 536 27.80 -29.48 26.06
C TYR A 536 29.33 -29.46 26.02
N LEU A 537 29.94 -30.47 26.66
CA LEU A 537 31.37 -30.75 26.58
C LEU A 537 31.55 -32.24 26.43
N ASN A 538 31.71 -32.71 25.18
CA ASN A 538 31.73 -34.14 24.87
C ASN A 538 33.09 -34.62 24.43
N PRO A 539 33.52 -35.83 24.88
CA PRO A 539 34.76 -36.46 24.41
C PRO A 539 34.65 -36.94 22.94
N ALA A 540 33.43 -37.18 22.46
CA ALA A 540 33.14 -37.59 21.08
C ALA A 540 31.77 -37.05 20.66
N ALA A 541 31.57 -36.84 19.36
CA ALA A 541 30.27 -36.42 18.82
C ALA A 541 29.19 -37.49 19.11
N THR A 542 27.99 -37.04 19.47
CA THR A 542 26.80 -37.83 19.76
C THR A 542 25.55 -37.19 19.26
N ARG A 543 24.40 -37.83 19.41
CA ARG A 543 23.07 -37.27 19.09
C ARG A 543 22.22 -37.27 20.35
N LEU A 544 21.59 -36.14 20.59
CA LEU A 544 20.65 -35.91 21.70
C LEU A 544 19.22 -35.94 21.19
N ALA A 545 18.36 -36.69 21.87
CA ALA A 545 16.92 -36.55 21.81
C ALA A 545 16.52 -35.55 22.90
N VAL A 546 15.86 -34.49 22.50
CA VAL A 546 15.37 -33.40 23.34
C VAL A 546 13.85 -33.49 23.38
N GLU A 547 13.30 -33.71 24.58
CA GLU A 547 11.87 -33.91 24.75
C GLU A 547 11.30 -32.85 25.72
N LEU A 548 10.16 -32.26 25.36
CA LEU A 548 9.38 -31.34 26.17
C LEU A 548 7.90 -31.66 25.99
N GLY A 549 7.29 -32.30 27.00
CA GLY A 549 5.84 -32.54 27.06
C GLY A 549 5.21 -33.14 25.81
N GLY A 550 5.77 -34.23 25.29
CA GLY A 550 5.28 -34.95 24.10
C GLY A 550 5.91 -34.50 22.77
N GLY A 551 6.56 -33.35 22.71
CA GLY A 551 7.38 -32.96 21.58
C GLY A 551 8.78 -33.55 21.67
N LEU A 552 9.34 -34.04 20.56
CA LEU A 552 10.66 -34.67 20.47
C LEU A 552 11.42 -34.12 19.26
N GLU A 553 12.68 -33.74 19.49
CA GLU A 553 13.60 -33.34 18.42
C GLU A 553 14.96 -34.04 18.59
N LEU A 554 15.54 -34.50 17.49
CA LEU A 554 16.85 -35.14 17.47
C LEU A 554 17.90 -34.17 16.93
N VAL A 555 18.89 -33.83 17.77
CA VAL A 555 19.93 -32.89 17.41
C VAL A 555 21.33 -33.45 17.59
N PRO A 556 22.30 -33.08 16.75
CA PRO A 556 23.70 -33.45 16.95
C PRO A 556 24.28 -32.64 18.11
N ALA A 557 25.16 -33.26 18.88
CA ALA A 557 26.07 -32.62 19.83
C ALA A 557 27.50 -33.00 19.43
N GLY A 558 28.30 -32.02 19.09
CA GLY A 558 29.66 -32.23 18.56
C GLY A 558 30.64 -32.79 19.59
N LYS A 559 31.88 -32.99 19.18
CA LYS A 559 33.02 -33.21 20.06
C LYS A 559 33.45 -31.89 20.67
N ASP A 560 34.07 -31.92 21.85
CA ASP A 560 34.57 -30.80 22.64
C ASP A 560 33.43 -29.87 23.15
N PHE A 561 33.75 -28.64 23.50
CA PHE A 561 32.74 -27.68 23.95
C PHE A 561 31.96 -27.10 22.80
N GLY A 562 30.64 -26.98 22.98
CA GLY A 562 29.77 -26.38 21.97
C GLY A 562 28.34 -26.14 22.45
N TRP A 563 27.56 -25.59 21.55
CA TRP A 563 26.12 -25.37 21.73
C TRP A 563 25.34 -26.11 20.65
N THR A 564 24.26 -26.75 21.07
CA THR A 564 23.27 -27.28 20.14
C THR A 564 21.90 -26.72 20.44
N PHE A 565 21.07 -26.61 19.42
CA PHE A 565 19.74 -26.05 19.50
C PHE A 565 18.73 -27.11 19.07
N ALA A 566 17.62 -27.20 19.79
CA ALA A 566 16.46 -27.98 19.42
C ALA A 566 15.23 -27.09 19.42
N THR A 567 14.39 -27.19 18.37
CA THR A 567 13.11 -26.50 18.34
C THR A 567 11.99 -27.51 18.53
N VAL A 568 11.36 -27.50 19.70
CA VAL A 568 10.39 -28.51 20.14
C VAL A 568 9.03 -27.87 20.37
N THR A 569 7.96 -28.48 19.84
CA THR A 569 6.57 -28.06 20.14
C THR A 569 6.04 -28.92 21.28
N GLY A 570 5.78 -28.30 22.42
CA GLY A 570 5.32 -29.02 23.61
C GLY A 570 5.02 -28.09 24.77
N SER A 571 4.69 -28.69 25.92
CA SER A 571 4.40 -28.01 27.19
C SER A 571 4.96 -28.85 28.34
N GLY A 572 5.15 -28.27 29.51
CA GLY A 572 5.54 -29.04 30.70
C GLY A 572 6.49 -28.32 31.63
N ALA A 573 6.84 -28.99 32.71
CA ALA A 573 7.70 -28.48 33.77
C ALA A 573 9.12 -29.10 33.75
N GLU A 574 9.46 -29.88 32.74
CA GLU A 574 10.79 -30.50 32.61
C GLU A 574 11.20 -30.70 31.15
N VAL A 575 12.51 -30.64 30.89
CA VAL A 575 13.11 -31.05 29.63
C VAL A 575 13.81 -32.38 29.86
N THR A 576 13.50 -33.38 29.07
CA THR A 576 14.19 -34.69 29.09
C THR A 576 15.22 -34.75 27.98
N LEU A 577 16.47 -35.11 28.31
CA LEU A 577 17.53 -35.32 27.37
C LEU A 577 18.03 -36.77 27.44
N ARG A 578 18.24 -37.40 26.29
CA ARG A 578 18.86 -38.73 26.20
C ARG A 578 19.76 -38.85 24.96
N THR A 579 20.82 -39.64 25.05
CA THR A 579 21.58 -39.99 23.86
C THR A 579 20.91 -41.14 23.11
N VAL A 580 21.06 -41.17 21.79
CA VAL A 580 20.42 -42.20 20.94
C VAL A 580 21.40 -43.16 20.30
N ASP A 581 22.71 -43.00 20.54
CA ASP A 581 23.81 -43.77 19.95
C ASP A 581 24.65 -44.56 20.98
N GLY A 582 24.13 -44.69 22.21
CA GLY A 582 24.78 -45.40 23.30
C GLY A 582 25.99 -44.70 23.94
N ARG A 583 26.32 -43.50 23.49
CA ARG A 583 27.39 -42.66 24.07
C ARG A 583 26.85 -41.81 25.24
N THR A 584 27.78 -41.31 26.03
CA THR A 584 27.41 -40.37 27.10
C THR A 584 27.75 -38.95 26.66
N ALA A 585 26.80 -38.02 26.78
CA ALA A 585 27.02 -36.60 26.61
C ALA A 585 27.16 -35.90 27.96
N CYS A 586 28.07 -34.95 28.06
CA CYS A 586 28.23 -34.09 29.22
C CYS A 586 27.49 -32.78 28.95
N VAL A 587 26.29 -32.60 29.55
CA VAL A 587 25.41 -31.46 29.33
C VAL A 587 25.62 -30.40 30.38
N GLY A 588 25.83 -29.17 29.94
CA GLY A 588 26.00 -27.97 30.72
C GLY A 588 24.69 -27.17 30.90
N GLU A 589 24.79 -25.89 30.74
CA GLU A 589 23.63 -24.98 30.83
C GLU A 589 22.56 -25.33 29.80
N ILE A 590 21.30 -25.29 30.22
CA ILE A 590 20.14 -25.44 29.30
C ILE A 590 19.30 -24.17 29.41
N LYS A 591 18.97 -23.57 28.26
CA LYS A 591 18.00 -22.47 28.16
C LYS A 591 16.81 -22.90 27.33
N VAL A 592 15.60 -22.61 27.82
CA VAL A 592 14.34 -22.89 27.14
C VAL A 592 13.56 -21.60 26.95
N GLY A 593 13.29 -21.22 25.74
CA GLY A 593 12.63 -19.94 25.49
C GLY A 593 12.39 -19.65 24.01
N VAL A 594 12.31 -18.38 23.71
CA VAL A 594 12.13 -17.85 22.35
C VAL A 594 13.45 -17.23 21.89
N PRO A 595 13.94 -17.56 20.70
CA PRO A 595 15.13 -16.93 20.15
C PRO A 595 14.85 -15.46 19.82
N ARG A 596 15.68 -14.55 20.33
CA ARG A 596 15.61 -13.10 20.12
C ARG A 596 17.00 -12.53 19.82
N PRO A 597 17.12 -11.39 19.15
CA PRO A 597 18.37 -10.65 19.12
C PRO A 597 18.76 -10.22 20.52
N ALA A 598 20.03 -10.33 20.89
CA ALA A 598 20.53 -9.90 22.19
C ALA A 598 20.34 -8.38 22.39
N GLU A 599 19.77 -7.98 23.53
CA GLU A 599 19.49 -6.56 23.82
C GLU A 599 20.73 -5.79 24.27
N HIS A 600 21.68 -6.45 24.97
CA HIS A 600 22.88 -5.86 25.53
C HIS A 600 24.15 -6.48 24.95
N GLY A 601 25.03 -5.65 24.46
CA GLY A 601 26.34 -6.00 23.94
C GLY A 601 26.70 -5.17 22.72
N THR A 602 27.83 -4.49 22.75
CA THR A 602 28.54 -4.04 21.55
C THR A 602 28.56 -5.23 20.58
N PRO A 603 28.28 -5.04 19.25
CA PRO A 603 28.49 -6.10 18.31
C PRO A 603 29.92 -6.61 18.53
N THR A 604 30.06 -7.82 19.05
CA THR A 604 31.39 -8.43 19.21
C THR A 604 31.97 -8.45 17.79
N PRO A 605 33.13 -7.84 17.55
CA PRO A 605 33.79 -7.98 16.26
C PRO A 605 33.98 -9.47 16.06
N LEU A 606 33.33 -10.03 15.05
CA LEU A 606 33.43 -11.44 14.72
C LEU A 606 34.91 -11.70 14.43
N GLN A 607 35.59 -12.34 15.35
CA GLN A 607 36.99 -12.73 15.13
C GLN A 607 37.03 -13.63 13.92
N PRO A 608 37.94 -13.38 12.96
CA PRO A 608 38.14 -14.30 11.86
C PRO A 608 38.51 -15.66 12.45
N VAL A 609 37.78 -16.69 12.05
CA VAL A 609 38.15 -18.08 12.36
C VAL A 609 39.55 -18.28 11.83
N ALA A 610 40.50 -18.54 12.73
CA ALA A 610 41.85 -18.87 12.36
C ALA A 610 41.79 -20.12 11.45
N THR A 611 42.08 -19.95 10.19
CA THR A 611 42.26 -21.04 9.24
C THR A 611 43.54 -21.77 9.67
N THR A 612 43.41 -22.82 10.48
CA THR A 612 44.48 -23.83 10.59
C THR A 612 44.61 -24.51 9.22
N ARG A 613 45.62 -24.09 8.46
CA ARG A 613 46.13 -24.87 7.34
C ARG A 613 46.68 -26.20 7.91
N HIS A 614 46.12 -27.29 7.48
CA HIS A 614 46.79 -28.56 7.35
C HIS A 614 46.41 -29.17 6.01
#